data_e9cbb20700f902e0f3c7d556946c3667
#
_entry.id   e9cbb20700f902e0f3c7d556946c3667
#
_cell.length_a   1.000
_cell.length_b   1.000
_cell.length_c   1.000
_cell.angle_alpha   90.00
_cell.angle_beta   90.00
_cell.angle_gamma   90.00
#
_symmetry.space_group_name_H-M   'P 1'
#
loop_
_entity.id
_entity.type
_entity.pdbx_description
1 polymer ?
#
loop_
_entity_poly.entity_id
_entity_poly.type
_entity_poly.pdbx_seq_one_letter_code
_entity_poly.pdbx_strand_id
1 'polypeptide(L)'
;LTWLNPSCAAPEEKAALLAFDTGPANAPLNDLMHHRLGQPVDQEGRLATTGQVDPKLLSRWKMHPYFFQNVPKSLDRDAFSAELAELADMSLPDALATAVAFAAFGVAEAVERCPIAPAALYLCGGGRHNLALCDAICAQVACPVQPVEAIGLNGDMLEAQAFAYLAVRVLRGLPISAPMTTGVSQPISGGRIAGFDF
;
A
#
# COMPACT_ATOMS: atom_id res chain seq x y z
N LEU A 1 0.95 -3.78 1.49
CA LEU A 1 0.91 -5.04 0.71
C LEU A 1 0.33 -6.15 1.58
N THR A 2 -0.47 -7.04 0.97
CA THR A 2 -0.90 -8.31 1.57
C THR A 2 -0.55 -9.44 0.60
N TRP A 3 0.32 -10.33 1.02
CA TRP A 3 0.66 -11.54 0.28
C TRP A 3 -0.16 -12.70 0.83
N LEU A 4 -0.73 -13.51 -0.05
CA LEU A 4 -1.57 -14.66 0.27
C LEU A 4 -0.98 -15.93 -0.31
N ASN A 5 -0.98 -17.00 0.50
CA ASN A 5 -0.62 -18.34 0.06
C ASN A 5 -1.89 -19.13 -0.26
N PRO A 6 -2.19 -19.42 -1.53
CA PRO A 6 -3.41 -20.12 -1.91
C PRO A 6 -3.43 -21.59 -1.49
N SER A 7 -2.30 -22.13 -1.04
CA SER A 7 -2.20 -23.52 -0.55
C SER A 7 -2.67 -23.70 0.90
N CYS A 8 -2.89 -22.61 1.63
CA CYS A 8 -3.39 -22.63 3.01
C CYS A 8 -4.92 -22.52 3.01
N ALA A 9 -5.56 -23.28 3.90
CA ALA A 9 -7.03 -23.31 4.00
C ALA A 9 -7.57 -22.20 4.92
N ALA A 10 -6.76 -21.69 5.85
CA ALA A 10 -7.17 -20.68 6.82
C ALA A 10 -6.09 -19.60 6.99
N PRO A 11 -6.48 -18.34 7.20
CA PRO A 11 -5.54 -17.23 7.33
C PRO A 11 -4.67 -17.29 8.60
N GLU A 12 -5.03 -18.11 9.56
CA GLU A 12 -4.26 -18.34 10.80
C GLU A 12 -3.13 -19.35 10.64
N GLU A 13 -3.12 -20.11 9.55
CA GLU A 13 -2.07 -21.08 9.30
C GLU A 13 -0.72 -20.38 9.13
N LYS A 14 0.32 -21.03 9.59
CA LYS A 14 1.68 -20.53 9.41
C LYS A 14 1.99 -20.37 7.92
N ALA A 15 2.46 -19.18 7.55
CA ALA A 15 2.74 -18.79 6.17
C ALA A 15 1.50 -18.76 5.24
N ALA A 16 0.29 -18.56 5.79
CA ALA A 16 -0.92 -18.34 4.99
C ALA A 16 -0.95 -16.95 4.39
N LEU A 17 -0.53 -15.95 5.14
CA LEU A 17 -0.49 -14.56 4.70
C LEU A 17 0.63 -13.77 5.39
N LEU A 18 1.07 -12.72 4.69
CA LEU A 18 1.97 -11.71 5.21
C LEU A 18 1.40 -10.34 4.83
N ALA A 19 1.26 -9.43 5.79
CA ALA A 19 0.78 -8.07 5.52
C ALA A 19 1.68 -7.04 6.21
N PHE A 20 2.02 -5.99 5.48
CA PHE A 20 2.81 -4.86 5.98
C PHE A 20 2.72 -3.66 5.04
N ASP A 21 3.08 -2.47 5.53
CA ASP A 21 3.08 -1.26 4.74
C ASP A 21 4.30 -1.22 3.80
N THR A 22 4.11 -0.66 2.60
CA THR A 22 5.14 -0.65 1.56
C THR A 22 5.93 0.65 1.52
N GLY A 23 5.27 1.77 1.82
CA GLY A 23 5.84 3.11 1.69
C GLY A 23 4.74 4.17 1.60
N PRO A 24 5.03 5.36 1.03
CA PRO A 24 4.11 6.50 1.05
C PRO A 24 2.84 6.32 0.21
N ALA A 25 2.80 5.36 -0.70
CA ALA A 25 1.68 5.07 -1.61
C ALA A 25 1.17 6.33 -2.36
N ASN A 26 -0.16 6.45 -2.54
CA ASN A 26 -0.77 7.54 -3.33
C ASN A 26 -1.08 8.81 -2.52
N ALA A 27 -1.06 8.75 -1.19
CA ALA A 27 -1.46 9.88 -0.35
C ALA A 27 -0.63 11.17 -0.59
N PRO A 28 0.71 11.12 -0.68
CA PRO A 28 1.52 12.32 -0.96
C PRO A 28 1.24 12.97 -2.31
N LEU A 29 0.85 12.20 -3.31
CA LEU A 29 0.46 12.73 -4.63
C LEU A 29 -0.79 13.60 -4.50
N ASN A 30 -1.78 13.13 -3.75
CA ASN A 30 -3.00 13.87 -3.48
C ASN A 30 -2.72 15.12 -2.64
N ASP A 31 -1.84 15.04 -1.65
CA ASP A 31 -1.43 16.17 -0.82
C ASP A 31 -0.73 17.25 -1.68
N LEU A 32 0.18 16.88 -2.59
CA LEU A 32 0.80 17.80 -3.55
C LEU A 32 -0.23 18.48 -4.44
N MET A 33 -1.18 17.74 -5.00
CA MET A 33 -2.25 18.29 -5.85
C MET A 33 -3.13 19.26 -5.08
N HIS A 34 -3.52 18.88 -3.86
CA HIS A 34 -4.35 19.71 -3.02
C HIS A 34 -3.64 21.02 -2.63
N HIS A 35 -2.40 20.94 -2.17
CA HIS A 35 -1.65 22.11 -1.73
C HIS A 35 -1.32 23.08 -2.86
N ARG A 36 -1.01 22.58 -4.06
CA ARG A 36 -0.54 23.43 -5.16
C ARG A 36 -1.62 23.87 -6.13
N LEU A 37 -2.67 23.08 -6.32
CA LEU A 37 -3.74 23.37 -7.29
C LEU A 37 -5.14 23.40 -6.67
N GLY A 38 -5.31 23.04 -5.38
CA GLY A 38 -6.62 22.87 -4.76
C GLY A 38 -7.42 21.71 -5.35
N GLN A 39 -6.77 20.79 -6.08
CA GLN A 39 -7.38 19.63 -6.69
C GLN A 39 -7.20 18.39 -5.82
N PRO A 40 -8.20 17.48 -5.73
CA PRO A 40 -8.12 16.34 -4.84
C PRO A 40 -7.12 15.27 -5.32
N VAL A 41 -6.89 15.14 -6.62
CA VAL A 41 -6.03 14.09 -7.21
C VAL A 41 -5.41 14.58 -8.53
N ASP A 42 -4.28 13.97 -8.92
CA ASP A 42 -3.79 13.98 -10.29
C ASP A 42 -4.57 12.95 -11.09
N GLN A 43 -5.55 13.42 -11.86
CA GLN A 43 -6.47 12.56 -12.60
C GLN A 43 -5.70 11.65 -13.56
N GLU A 44 -5.79 10.32 -13.34
CA GLU A 44 -5.09 9.30 -14.13
C GLU A 44 -3.54 9.45 -14.12
N GLY A 45 -2.98 10.28 -13.24
CA GLY A 45 -1.54 10.56 -13.20
C GLY A 45 -1.03 11.43 -14.35
N ARG A 46 -1.91 12.23 -14.96
CA ARG A 46 -1.58 13.01 -16.18
C ARG A 46 -0.47 14.02 -15.97
N LEU A 47 -0.43 14.70 -14.83
CA LEU A 47 0.64 15.64 -14.54
C LEU A 47 1.96 14.90 -14.25
N ALA A 48 1.90 13.82 -13.48
CA ALA A 48 3.07 13.01 -13.19
C ALA A 48 3.76 12.49 -14.45
N THR A 49 2.99 12.10 -15.49
CA THR A 49 3.55 11.59 -16.76
C THR A 49 4.29 12.66 -17.57
N THR A 50 4.06 13.95 -17.31
CA THR A 50 4.77 15.05 -17.98
C THR A 50 6.02 15.52 -17.25
N GLY A 51 6.22 15.04 -16.02
CA GLY A 51 7.35 15.40 -15.18
C GLY A 51 8.56 14.49 -15.36
N GLN A 52 9.67 14.91 -14.78
CA GLN A 52 10.91 14.16 -14.74
C GLN A 52 11.24 13.78 -13.31
N VAL A 53 11.59 12.52 -13.10
CA VAL A 53 12.03 12.02 -11.80
C VAL A 53 13.39 12.63 -11.44
N ASP A 54 13.54 13.15 -10.22
CA ASP A 54 14.86 13.50 -9.70
C ASP A 54 15.59 12.23 -9.21
N PRO A 55 16.60 11.75 -9.93
CA PRO A 55 17.26 10.51 -9.57
C PRO A 55 18.13 10.64 -8.30
N LYS A 56 18.55 11.86 -7.93
CA LYS A 56 19.36 12.09 -6.73
C LYS A 56 18.49 12.02 -5.48
N LEU A 57 17.33 12.70 -5.51
CA LEU A 57 16.34 12.59 -4.44
C LEU A 57 15.90 11.15 -4.26
N LEU A 58 15.47 10.51 -5.32
CA LEU A 58 14.99 9.13 -5.30
C LEU A 58 16.03 8.18 -4.73
N SER A 59 17.32 8.29 -5.15
CA SER A 59 18.39 7.44 -4.65
C SER A 59 18.62 7.62 -3.14
N ARG A 60 18.50 8.85 -2.64
CA ARG A 60 18.64 9.14 -1.21
C ARG A 60 17.46 8.59 -0.42
N TRP A 61 16.22 8.78 -0.89
CA TRP A 61 15.01 8.31 -0.22
C TRP A 61 14.92 6.78 -0.15
N LYS A 62 15.45 6.08 -1.14
CA LYS A 62 15.58 4.61 -1.13
C LYS A 62 16.44 4.10 0.03
N MET A 63 17.29 4.95 0.61
CA MET A 63 18.12 4.61 1.76
C MET A 63 17.43 4.86 3.11
N HIS A 64 16.16 5.28 3.13
CA HIS A 64 15.42 5.50 4.36
C HIS A 64 15.37 4.21 5.21
N PRO A 65 15.63 4.27 6.53
CA PRO A 65 15.73 3.08 7.41
C PRO A 65 14.53 2.16 7.38
N TYR A 66 13.35 2.68 7.09
CA TYR A 66 12.13 1.90 6.96
C TYR A 66 12.24 0.73 5.98
N PHE A 67 12.90 0.93 4.84
CA PHE A 67 13.04 -0.12 3.82
C PHE A 67 13.91 -1.29 4.26
N PHE A 68 14.72 -1.13 5.29
CA PHE A 68 15.62 -2.16 5.84
C PHE A 68 15.03 -2.89 7.06
N GLN A 69 13.85 -2.50 7.52
CA GLN A 69 13.18 -3.16 8.65
C GLN A 69 12.67 -4.54 8.25
N ASN A 70 12.66 -5.46 9.23
CA ASN A 70 12.04 -6.78 9.06
C ASN A 70 10.53 -6.68 8.95
N VAL A 71 9.93 -7.60 8.17
CA VAL A 71 8.47 -7.73 8.04
C VAL A 71 7.92 -8.70 9.11
N PRO A 72 6.68 -8.53 9.59
CA PRO A 72 5.77 -7.44 9.27
C PRO A 72 6.20 -6.10 9.89
N LYS A 73 5.93 -5.01 9.20
CA LYS A 73 6.24 -3.65 9.64
C LYS A 73 5.09 -2.71 9.32
N SER A 74 4.89 -1.68 10.10
CA SER A 74 3.88 -0.65 9.90
C SER A 74 4.51 0.71 9.67
N LEU A 75 3.76 1.61 9.05
CA LEU A 75 4.20 2.94 8.69
C LEU A 75 3.14 3.96 9.11
N ASP A 76 3.57 5.01 9.78
CA ASP A 76 2.73 6.18 9.98
C ASP A 76 2.58 6.94 8.66
N ARG A 77 1.43 7.60 8.45
CA ARG A 77 1.17 8.39 7.24
C ARG A 77 2.27 9.43 7.00
N ASP A 78 2.76 10.04 8.06
CA ASP A 78 3.71 11.16 8.00
C ASP A 78 5.18 10.72 8.08
N ALA A 79 5.46 9.43 8.03
CA ALA A 79 6.80 8.89 8.20
C ALA A 79 7.83 9.38 7.16
N PHE A 80 7.37 9.79 5.98
CA PHE A 80 8.21 10.35 4.91
C PHE A 80 8.01 11.86 4.71
N SER A 81 7.49 12.56 5.72
CA SER A 81 7.22 14.01 5.61
C SER A 81 8.48 14.84 5.33
N ALA A 82 9.63 14.44 5.86
CA ALA A 82 10.91 15.13 5.63
C ALA A 82 11.36 14.97 4.17
N GLU A 83 11.30 13.78 3.61
CA GLU A 83 11.61 13.50 2.21
C GLU A 83 10.65 14.24 1.28
N LEU A 84 9.35 14.17 1.55
CA LEU A 84 8.33 14.80 0.73
C LEU A 84 8.38 16.34 0.79
N ALA A 85 8.86 16.92 1.88
CA ALA A 85 9.08 18.37 1.98
C ALA A 85 10.13 18.86 0.96
N GLU A 86 11.08 18.03 0.55
CA GLU A 86 12.09 18.37 -0.45
C GLU A 86 11.51 18.59 -1.86
N LEU A 87 10.27 18.15 -2.09
CA LEU A 87 9.54 18.41 -3.33
C LEU A 87 9.02 19.85 -3.45
N ALA A 88 9.10 20.65 -2.38
CA ALA A 88 8.47 21.96 -2.30
C ALA A 88 8.92 22.94 -3.41
N ASP A 89 10.20 22.92 -3.76
CA ASP A 89 10.80 23.82 -4.76
C ASP A 89 10.81 23.26 -6.19
N MET A 90 10.35 22.03 -6.38
CA MET A 90 10.26 21.40 -7.70
C MET A 90 9.03 21.89 -8.48
N SER A 91 9.06 21.79 -9.81
CA SER A 91 7.84 21.90 -10.61
C SER A 91 6.84 20.85 -10.15
N LEU A 92 5.53 21.13 -10.21
CA LEU A 92 4.52 20.14 -9.76
C LEU A 92 4.60 18.83 -10.55
N PRO A 93 4.77 18.82 -11.89
CA PRO A 93 4.94 17.57 -12.63
C PRO A 93 6.16 16.76 -12.16
N ASP A 94 7.31 17.40 -11.94
CA ASP A 94 8.53 16.70 -11.50
C ASP A 94 8.39 16.17 -10.06
N ALA A 95 7.77 16.94 -9.18
CA ALA A 95 7.45 16.53 -7.82
C ALA A 95 6.56 15.29 -7.83
N LEU A 96 5.49 15.28 -8.63
CA LEU A 96 4.59 14.14 -8.78
C LEU A 96 5.29 12.94 -9.40
N ALA A 97 6.10 13.12 -10.45
CA ALA A 97 6.86 12.03 -11.07
C ALA A 97 7.84 11.38 -10.07
N THR A 98 8.53 12.20 -9.27
CA THR A 98 9.48 11.72 -8.25
C THR A 98 8.76 10.97 -7.13
N ALA A 99 7.63 11.48 -6.66
CA ALA A 99 6.82 10.82 -5.63
C ALA A 99 6.20 9.50 -6.14
N VAL A 100 5.74 9.45 -7.41
CA VAL A 100 5.29 8.22 -8.07
C VAL A 100 6.40 7.17 -8.10
N ALA A 101 7.60 7.55 -8.54
CA ALA A 101 8.74 6.65 -8.58
C ALA A 101 9.13 6.11 -7.20
N PHE A 102 9.01 6.94 -6.17
CA PHE A 102 9.28 6.54 -4.79
C PHE A 102 8.22 5.58 -4.25
N ALA A 103 6.94 5.84 -4.50
CA ALA A 103 5.86 4.93 -4.13
C ALA A 103 5.99 3.57 -4.83
N ALA A 104 6.30 3.57 -6.14
CA ALA A 104 6.51 2.34 -6.89
C ALA A 104 7.73 1.53 -6.40
N PHE A 105 8.82 2.21 -6.01
CA PHE A 105 9.97 1.56 -5.38
C PHE A 105 9.56 0.85 -4.08
N GLY A 106 8.78 1.49 -3.21
CA GLY A 106 8.31 0.88 -1.98
C GLY A 106 7.50 -0.41 -2.22
N VAL A 107 6.67 -0.42 -3.28
CA VAL A 107 5.94 -1.62 -3.68
C VAL A 107 6.87 -2.71 -4.19
N ALA A 108 7.85 -2.38 -5.03
CA ALA A 108 8.82 -3.34 -5.56
C ALA A 108 9.65 -3.99 -4.44
N GLU A 109 10.16 -3.18 -3.51
CA GLU A 109 10.86 -3.67 -2.30
C GLU A 109 9.99 -4.59 -1.45
N ALA A 110 8.70 -4.32 -1.36
CA ALA A 110 7.77 -5.15 -0.61
C ALA A 110 7.50 -6.49 -1.32
N VAL A 111 7.42 -6.50 -2.64
CA VAL A 111 7.27 -7.73 -3.45
C VAL A 111 8.47 -8.66 -3.26
N GLU A 112 9.68 -8.13 -3.22
CA GLU A 112 10.91 -8.92 -3.00
C GLU A 112 10.97 -9.54 -1.58
N ARG A 113 10.18 -9.04 -0.63
CA ARG A 113 10.11 -9.57 0.75
C ARG A 113 9.02 -10.63 0.92
N CYS A 114 8.26 -10.94 -0.10
CA CYS A 114 7.26 -12.01 -0.05
C CYS A 114 7.96 -13.36 0.14
N PRO A 115 7.40 -14.26 0.96
CA PRO A 115 8.00 -15.58 1.21
C PRO A 115 8.20 -16.42 -0.06
N ILE A 116 7.33 -16.23 -1.03
CA ILE A 116 7.41 -16.82 -2.37
C ILE A 116 7.04 -15.71 -3.34
N ALA A 117 7.73 -15.65 -4.49
CA ALA A 117 7.41 -14.68 -5.53
C ALA A 117 5.92 -14.74 -5.91
N PRO A 118 5.20 -13.63 -5.90
CA PRO A 118 3.77 -13.62 -6.21
C PRO A 118 3.55 -13.93 -7.69
N ALA A 119 2.50 -14.71 -7.97
CA ALA A 119 2.09 -15.01 -9.34
C ALA A 119 1.46 -13.79 -10.05
N ALA A 120 0.88 -12.88 -9.29
CA ALA A 120 0.34 -11.60 -9.77
C ALA A 120 0.22 -10.60 -8.60
N LEU A 121 0.26 -9.32 -8.90
CA LEU A 121 -0.01 -8.21 -7.98
C LEU A 121 -1.33 -7.55 -8.37
N TYR A 122 -2.27 -7.48 -7.43
CA TYR A 122 -3.56 -6.82 -7.63
C TYR A 122 -3.61 -5.50 -6.87
N LEU A 123 -3.85 -4.41 -7.60
CA LEU A 123 -3.93 -3.07 -7.04
C LEU A 123 -5.36 -2.77 -6.60
N CYS A 124 -5.52 -2.24 -5.38
CA CYS A 124 -6.80 -1.81 -4.82
C CYS A 124 -6.71 -0.39 -4.24
N GLY A 125 -7.85 0.16 -3.85
CA GLY A 125 -7.94 1.54 -3.36
C GLY A 125 -7.76 2.58 -4.45
N GLY A 126 -7.79 3.87 -4.09
CA GLY A 126 -7.77 4.98 -5.05
C GLY A 126 -6.51 5.06 -5.93
N GLY A 127 -5.38 4.55 -5.46
CA GLY A 127 -4.12 4.55 -6.21
C GLY A 127 -4.16 3.78 -7.54
N ARG A 128 -5.04 2.78 -7.67
CA ARG A 128 -5.21 2.02 -8.91
C ARG A 128 -5.75 2.81 -10.09
N HIS A 129 -6.33 3.99 -9.82
CA HIS A 129 -6.80 4.92 -10.85
C HIS A 129 -5.70 5.87 -11.35
N ASN A 130 -4.56 5.90 -10.69
CA ASN A 130 -3.40 6.67 -11.12
C ASN A 130 -2.54 5.82 -12.06
N LEU A 131 -2.71 6.00 -13.36
CA LEU A 131 -2.04 5.19 -14.38
C LEU A 131 -0.51 5.36 -14.31
N ALA A 132 -0.01 6.57 -14.02
CA ALA A 132 1.43 6.79 -13.85
C ALA A 132 2.01 5.93 -12.72
N LEU A 133 1.28 5.80 -11.59
CA LEU A 133 1.69 4.94 -10.49
C LEU A 133 1.61 3.45 -10.87
N CYS A 134 0.54 3.03 -11.56
CA CYS A 134 0.39 1.66 -12.02
C CYS A 134 1.52 1.26 -12.98
N ASP A 135 1.83 2.10 -13.96
CA ASP A 135 2.90 1.87 -14.93
C ASP A 135 4.28 1.83 -14.25
N ALA A 136 4.52 2.74 -13.28
CA ALA A 136 5.76 2.75 -12.52
C ALA A 136 5.94 1.48 -11.67
N ILE A 137 4.86 0.94 -11.10
CA ILE A 137 4.90 -0.35 -10.38
C ILE A 137 5.14 -1.49 -11.37
N CYS A 138 4.40 -1.54 -12.49
CA CYS A 138 4.58 -2.56 -13.53
C CYS A 138 6.04 -2.63 -14.03
N ALA A 139 6.70 -1.49 -14.16
CA ALA A 139 8.09 -1.41 -14.62
C ALA A 139 9.11 -1.96 -13.60
N GLN A 140 8.74 -2.13 -12.33
CA GLN A 140 9.68 -2.49 -11.26
C GLN A 140 9.45 -3.90 -10.69
N VAL A 141 8.31 -4.55 -10.98
CA VAL A 141 8.01 -5.89 -10.47
C VAL A 141 8.03 -6.92 -11.59
N ALA A 142 8.42 -8.14 -11.26
CA ALA A 142 8.55 -9.22 -12.25
C ALA A 142 7.22 -9.96 -12.55
N CYS A 143 6.19 -9.75 -11.71
CA CYS A 143 4.89 -10.40 -11.88
C CYS A 143 3.88 -9.49 -12.60
N PRO A 144 2.83 -10.05 -13.24
CA PRO A 144 1.73 -9.27 -13.78
C PRO A 144 1.09 -8.37 -12.73
N VAL A 145 0.82 -7.11 -13.08
CA VAL A 145 0.12 -6.13 -12.23
C VAL A 145 -1.23 -5.82 -12.86
N GLN A 146 -2.29 -5.94 -12.08
CA GLN A 146 -3.66 -5.76 -12.54
C GLN A 146 -4.50 -5.04 -11.48
N PRO A 147 -5.56 -4.32 -11.84
CA PRO A 147 -6.54 -3.87 -10.87
C PRO A 147 -7.27 -5.07 -10.27
N VAL A 148 -7.69 -4.96 -9.02
CA VAL A 148 -8.35 -6.07 -8.30
C VAL A 148 -9.68 -6.49 -8.93
N GLU A 149 -10.26 -5.65 -9.75
CA GLU A 149 -11.45 -5.94 -10.57
C GLU A 149 -11.22 -7.11 -11.54
N ALA A 150 -9.98 -7.36 -11.95
CA ALA A 150 -9.62 -8.49 -12.81
C ALA A 150 -9.93 -9.85 -12.19
N ILE A 151 -10.03 -9.92 -10.86
CA ILE A 151 -10.44 -11.13 -10.11
C ILE A 151 -11.86 -11.00 -9.53
N GLY A 152 -12.66 -10.05 -10.02
CA GLY A 152 -14.06 -9.89 -9.64
C GLY A 152 -14.29 -9.19 -8.30
N LEU A 153 -13.29 -8.55 -7.71
CA LEU A 153 -13.43 -7.76 -6.50
C LEU A 153 -13.65 -6.27 -6.83
N ASN A 154 -14.24 -5.53 -5.91
CA ASN A 154 -14.43 -4.09 -6.05
C ASN A 154 -13.35 -3.37 -5.22
N GLY A 155 -12.41 -2.72 -5.90
CA GLY A 155 -11.26 -2.07 -5.28
C GLY A 155 -11.60 -0.89 -4.36
N ASP A 156 -12.76 -0.25 -4.53
CA ASP A 156 -13.22 0.83 -3.65
C ASP A 156 -13.90 0.29 -2.39
N MET A 157 -14.39 -0.95 -2.43
CA MET A 157 -15.16 -1.55 -1.33
C MET A 157 -14.35 -2.54 -0.49
N LEU A 158 -13.11 -2.88 -0.87
CA LEU A 158 -12.31 -3.90 -0.19
C LEU A 158 -12.10 -3.60 1.30
N GLU A 159 -11.85 -2.35 1.65
CA GLU A 159 -11.67 -1.96 3.05
C GLU A 159 -12.96 -2.16 3.85
N ALA A 160 -14.10 -1.74 3.32
CA ALA A 160 -15.40 -1.96 3.94
C ALA A 160 -15.72 -3.46 4.09
N GLN A 161 -15.38 -4.27 3.07
CA GLN A 161 -15.53 -5.72 3.13
C GLN A 161 -14.60 -6.35 4.17
N ALA A 162 -13.36 -5.87 4.29
CA ALA A 162 -12.42 -6.31 5.31
C ALA A 162 -12.94 -6.06 6.72
N PHE A 163 -13.49 -4.87 6.99
CA PHE A 163 -14.11 -4.55 8.29
C PHE A 163 -15.34 -5.40 8.56
N ALA A 164 -16.19 -5.64 7.56
CA ALA A 164 -17.33 -6.55 7.70
C ALA A 164 -16.89 -7.99 8.03
N TYR A 165 -15.83 -8.47 7.36
CA TYR A 165 -15.24 -9.77 7.64
C TYR A 165 -14.69 -9.84 9.08
N LEU A 166 -13.95 -8.82 9.52
CA LEU A 166 -13.42 -8.75 10.88
C LEU A 166 -14.54 -8.71 11.93
N ALA A 167 -15.63 -8.00 11.67
CA ALA A 167 -16.79 -7.98 12.56
C ALA A 167 -17.39 -9.39 12.76
N VAL A 168 -17.55 -10.16 11.69
CA VAL A 168 -18.01 -11.55 11.78
C VAL A 168 -17.01 -12.42 12.55
N ARG A 169 -15.73 -12.23 12.39
CA ARG A 169 -14.68 -12.95 13.16
C ARG A 169 -14.79 -12.63 14.66
N VAL A 170 -15.00 -11.36 15.02
CA VAL A 170 -15.23 -10.95 16.43
C VAL A 170 -16.45 -11.66 17.00
N LEU A 171 -17.58 -11.66 16.29
CA LEU A 171 -18.81 -12.33 16.71
C LEU A 171 -18.62 -13.84 16.93
N ARG A 172 -17.71 -14.46 16.18
CA ARG A 172 -17.39 -15.90 16.28
C ARG A 172 -16.23 -16.22 17.21
N GLY A 173 -15.64 -15.23 17.88
CA GLY A 173 -14.47 -15.41 18.74
C GLY A 173 -13.21 -15.85 18.00
N LEU A 174 -13.15 -15.64 16.67
CA LEU A 174 -12.00 -16.00 15.83
C LEU A 174 -10.92 -14.92 15.93
N PRO A 175 -9.64 -15.28 15.70
CA PRO A 175 -8.56 -14.29 15.67
C PRO A 175 -8.76 -13.22 14.60
N ILE A 176 -8.45 -11.97 14.94
CA ILE A 176 -8.45 -10.82 14.04
C ILE A 176 -7.05 -10.27 13.76
N SER A 177 -6.06 -10.80 14.46
CA SER A 177 -4.64 -10.48 14.29
C SER A 177 -3.82 -11.76 14.27
N ALA A 178 -2.72 -11.75 13.52
CA ALA A 178 -1.80 -12.88 13.40
C ALA A 178 -0.33 -12.38 13.39
N PRO A 179 0.66 -13.23 13.73
CA PRO A 179 2.06 -12.82 13.78
C PRO A 179 2.58 -12.18 12.50
N MET A 180 2.17 -12.69 11.34
CA MET A 180 2.63 -12.23 10.03
C MET A 180 1.83 -11.03 9.48
N THR A 181 0.92 -10.46 10.25
CA THR A 181 0.14 -9.27 9.85
C THR A 181 0.38 -8.08 10.76
N THR A 182 0.31 -8.30 12.07
CA THR A 182 0.40 -7.23 13.07
C THR A 182 1.59 -7.40 14.03
N GLY A 183 2.43 -8.43 13.84
CA GLY A 183 3.60 -8.68 14.67
C GLY A 183 3.29 -9.23 16.07
N VAL A 184 2.06 -9.65 16.34
CA VAL A 184 1.69 -10.28 17.62
C VAL A 184 2.35 -11.64 17.75
N SER A 185 2.62 -12.10 19.00
CA SER A 185 3.33 -13.37 19.25
C SER A 185 2.55 -14.62 18.85
N GLN A 186 1.21 -14.52 18.85
CA GLN A 186 0.28 -15.59 18.46
C GLN A 186 -1.02 -14.99 17.92
N PRO A 187 -1.85 -15.73 17.19
CA PRO A 187 -3.16 -15.24 16.76
C PRO A 187 -4.01 -14.76 17.93
N ILE A 188 -4.57 -13.56 17.83
CA ILE A 188 -5.33 -12.91 18.89
C ILE A 188 -6.73 -12.59 18.40
N SER A 189 -7.75 -13.04 19.14
CA SER A 189 -9.13 -12.56 19.04
C SER A 189 -9.29 -11.28 19.86
N GLY A 190 -10.28 -10.46 19.54
CA GLY A 190 -10.55 -9.22 20.25
C GLY A 190 -11.76 -8.49 19.68
N GLY A 191 -11.85 -7.20 19.98
CA GLY A 191 -12.95 -6.36 19.56
C GLY A 191 -14.02 -6.24 20.64
N ARG A 192 -14.86 -5.19 20.50
CA ARG A 192 -16.04 -4.93 21.35
C ARG A 192 -17.29 -4.94 20.50
N ILE A 193 -18.30 -5.62 20.97
CA ILE A 193 -19.66 -5.51 20.44
C ILE A 193 -20.33 -4.40 21.22
N ALA A 194 -20.64 -3.28 20.55
CA ALA A 194 -21.48 -2.24 21.13
C ALA A 194 -22.93 -2.72 21.08
N GLY A 195 -23.58 -2.85 22.24
CA GLY A 195 -25.01 -3.05 22.31
C GLY A 195 -25.73 -1.79 21.90
N PHE A 196 -26.76 -1.92 21.08
CA PHE A 196 -27.76 -0.88 20.93
C PHE A 196 -28.86 -1.20 21.95
N ASP A 197 -28.95 -0.39 22.99
CA ASP A 197 -30.15 -0.37 23.85
C ASP A 197 -31.25 0.29 23.00
N PHE A 198 -32.21 -0.51 22.53
CA PHE A 198 -33.43 -0.03 21.88
C PHE A 198 -34.49 0.25 22.95
#